data_9d5db4332751bee2ffd3ae15bf3c172c
#
_entry.id   9d5db4332751bee2ffd3ae15bf3c172c
#
_cell.length_a   1.000
_cell.length_b   1.000
_cell.length_c   1.000
_cell.angle_alpha   90.00
_cell.angle_beta   90.00
_cell.angle_gamma   90.00
#
_symmetry.space_group_name_H-M   'P 1'
#
loop_
_entity.id
_entity.type
_entity.pdbx_description
1 polymer ?
#
loop_
_entity_poly.entity_id
_entity_poly.type
_entity_poly.pdbx_seq_one_letter_code
_entity_poly.pdbx_strand_id
1 'polypeptide(L)'
;MHTVESLVMRKKNNILCIAMLVGLLCGCGKKYQYIPKDIETVEVEIVRFDSAQLAVRIDSVKQDIEKLYADYEEFMPMYVEGILRIPTEDTAYLCEMYAQFLTDTVMGFAQTNALAKEKFANVDSLQEALNTGFSRLHYLFPDWEIPAKVYLFVSGFNSSVMYYENVVGVGVDMYLGSDYPYYNQAAAN
;
A
#
# COMPACT_ATOMS: atom_id res chain seq x y z
N MET A 1 54.67 13.12 -44.72
CA MET A 1 54.81 13.06 -43.25
C MET A 1 53.48 13.25 -42.49
N HIS A 2 52.41 13.77 -43.09
CA HIS A 2 51.09 14.00 -42.45
C HIS A 2 50.16 12.77 -42.31
N THR A 3 50.40 11.69 -43.04
CA THR A 3 49.48 10.52 -43.07
C THR A 3 49.68 9.56 -41.91
N VAL A 4 50.85 9.48 -41.30
CA VAL A 4 51.16 8.54 -40.21
C VAL A 4 50.64 9.10 -38.86
N GLU A 5 50.74 10.41 -38.63
CA GLU A 5 50.25 11.05 -37.40
C GLU A 5 48.71 10.97 -37.29
N SER A 6 48.00 11.13 -38.40
CA SER A 6 46.54 11.04 -38.42
C SER A 6 46.01 9.63 -38.11
N LEU A 7 46.75 8.59 -38.55
CA LEU A 7 46.41 7.20 -38.28
C LEU A 7 46.68 6.81 -36.80
N VAL A 8 47.73 7.36 -36.20
CA VAL A 8 48.04 7.12 -34.78
C VAL A 8 47.06 7.81 -33.85
N MET A 9 46.64 9.05 -34.18
CA MET A 9 45.59 9.76 -33.41
C MET A 9 44.23 9.07 -33.50
N ARG A 10 43.87 8.58 -34.67
CA ARG A 10 42.62 7.86 -34.88
C ARG A 10 42.55 6.54 -34.09
N LYS A 11 43.70 5.84 -34.01
CA LYS A 11 43.82 4.61 -33.21
C LYS A 11 43.77 4.88 -31.68
N LYS A 12 44.37 5.98 -31.18
CA LYS A 12 44.29 6.39 -29.79
C LYS A 12 42.86 6.78 -29.37
N ASN A 13 42.13 7.52 -30.22
CA ASN A 13 40.74 7.89 -29.94
C ASN A 13 39.82 6.68 -29.92
N ASN A 14 40.01 5.69 -30.79
CA ASN A 14 39.22 4.46 -30.78
C ASN A 14 39.46 3.62 -29.52
N ILE A 15 40.71 3.54 -29.04
CA ILE A 15 41.07 2.83 -27.80
C ILE A 15 40.45 3.54 -26.59
N LEU A 16 40.45 4.88 -26.57
CA LEU A 16 39.82 5.67 -25.51
C LEU A 16 38.29 5.49 -25.47
N CYS A 17 37.63 5.46 -26.63
CA CYS A 17 36.22 5.22 -26.74
C CYS A 17 35.85 3.79 -26.30
N ILE A 18 36.65 2.80 -26.65
CA ILE A 18 36.40 1.39 -26.24
C ILE A 18 36.63 1.26 -24.71
N ALA A 19 37.65 1.88 -24.15
CA ALA A 19 37.87 1.87 -22.70
C ALA A 19 36.76 2.56 -21.92
N MET A 20 36.19 3.66 -22.45
CA MET A 20 35.02 4.34 -21.87
C MET A 20 33.75 3.50 -21.95
N LEU A 21 33.53 2.78 -23.07
CA LEU A 21 32.38 1.89 -23.25
C LEU A 21 32.45 0.68 -22.30
N VAL A 22 33.64 0.10 -22.12
CA VAL A 22 33.88 -1.01 -21.16
C VAL A 22 33.70 -0.56 -19.72
N GLY A 23 34.14 0.68 -19.39
CA GLY A 23 33.93 1.29 -18.07
C GLY A 23 32.44 1.47 -17.72
N LEU A 24 31.61 1.80 -18.71
CA LEU A 24 30.14 1.95 -18.53
C LEU A 24 29.44 0.60 -18.34
N LEU A 25 29.98 -0.50 -18.84
CA LEU A 25 29.41 -1.85 -18.67
C LEU A 25 29.77 -2.48 -17.31
N CYS A 26 30.80 -2.01 -16.62
CA CYS A 26 31.20 -2.53 -15.30
C CYS A 26 30.45 -1.86 -14.14
N GLY A 27 29.62 -0.83 -14.39
CA GLY A 27 29.02 0.01 -13.35
C GLY A 27 27.71 -0.48 -12.73
N CYS A 28 27.11 -1.57 -13.19
CA CYS A 28 25.79 -2.04 -12.70
C CYS A 28 25.80 -3.46 -12.15
N GLY A 29 26.78 -3.80 -11.36
CA GLY A 29 26.68 -4.95 -10.46
C GLY A 29 25.91 -4.53 -9.21
N LYS A 30 24.56 -4.54 -9.23
CA LYS A 30 23.78 -4.53 -7.99
C LYS A 30 24.26 -5.74 -7.18
N LYS A 31 25.08 -5.52 -6.15
CA LYS A 31 25.28 -6.53 -5.12
C LYS A 31 23.93 -6.74 -4.48
N TYR A 32 23.23 -7.80 -4.85
CA TYR A 32 22.06 -8.23 -4.09
C TYR A 32 22.56 -8.51 -2.67
N GLN A 33 22.07 -7.72 -1.72
CA GLN A 33 22.38 -7.98 -0.33
C GLN A 33 21.70 -9.29 0.02
N TYR A 34 22.50 -10.30 0.35
CA TYR A 34 21.98 -11.59 0.80
C TYR A 34 21.32 -11.41 2.15
N ILE A 35 20.05 -11.75 2.27
CA ILE A 35 19.33 -11.76 3.53
C ILE A 35 19.43 -13.19 4.08
N PRO A 36 20.07 -13.40 5.25
CA PRO A 36 20.12 -14.71 5.91
C PRO A 36 18.71 -15.26 6.19
N LYS A 37 18.61 -16.57 6.35
CA LYS A 37 17.32 -17.21 6.70
C LYS A 37 16.98 -17.08 8.18
N ASP A 38 17.97 -16.86 9.01
CA ASP A 38 17.94 -16.79 10.47
C ASP A 38 17.98 -15.36 11.01
N ILE A 39 17.34 -14.42 10.28
CA ILE A 39 17.15 -13.05 10.76
C ILE A 39 16.15 -13.01 11.92
N GLU A 40 16.27 -11.97 12.75
CA GLU A 40 15.30 -11.69 13.79
C GLU A 40 13.89 -11.57 13.23
N THR A 41 12.93 -12.26 13.87
CA THR A 41 11.53 -12.22 13.46
C THR A 41 10.87 -10.98 14.07
N VAL A 42 10.28 -10.17 13.22
CA VAL A 42 9.41 -9.06 13.60
C VAL A 42 7.97 -9.50 13.41
N GLU A 43 7.17 -9.32 14.45
CA GLU A 43 5.72 -9.55 14.39
C GLU A 43 4.99 -8.22 14.36
N VAL A 44 4.04 -8.07 13.42
CA VAL A 44 3.13 -6.94 13.34
C VAL A 44 1.70 -7.45 13.54
N GLU A 45 0.87 -6.65 14.19
CA GLU A 45 -0.54 -7.00 14.39
C GLU A 45 -1.37 -6.57 13.16
N ILE A 46 -2.14 -7.49 12.57
CA ILE A 46 -3.19 -7.11 11.61
C ILE A 46 -4.43 -6.67 12.36
N VAL A 47 -4.77 -5.40 12.23
CA VAL A 47 -6.03 -4.84 12.78
C VAL A 47 -7.11 -4.91 11.71
N ARG A 48 -8.17 -5.68 12.00
CA ARG A 48 -9.31 -5.92 11.10
C ARG A 48 -10.32 -4.78 11.14
N PHE A 49 -9.85 -3.55 10.85
CA PHE A 49 -10.73 -2.41 10.75
C PHE A 49 -11.75 -2.57 9.60
N ASP A 50 -11.38 -3.22 8.50
CA ASP A 50 -12.27 -3.60 7.40
C ASP A 50 -13.53 -4.34 7.90
N SER A 51 -13.36 -5.28 8.83
CA SER A 51 -14.48 -6.02 9.40
C SER A 51 -15.34 -5.16 10.32
N ALA A 52 -14.74 -4.30 11.11
CA ALA A 52 -15.45 -3.38 12.00
C ALA A 52 -16.22 -2.31 11.20
N GLN A 53 -15.59 -1.70 10.19
CA GLN A 53 -16.24 -0.69 9.34
C GLN A 53 -17.42 -1.26 8.55
N LEU A 54 -17.32 -2.50 8.04
CA LEU A 54 -18.39 -3.16 7.29
C LEU A 54 -19.48 -3.78 8.19
N ALA A 55 -19.30 -3.76 9.50
CA ALA A 55 -20.31 -4.16 10.48
C ALA A 55 -21.21 -3.00 10.94
N VAL A 56 -20.95 -1.78 10.50
CA VAL A 56 -21.79 -0.60 10.79
C VAL A 56 -23.20 -0.82 10.22
N ARG A 57 -24.21 -0.59 11.05
CA ARG A 57 -25.61 -0.77 10.69
C ARG A 57 -26.24 0.56 10.34
N ILE A 58 -27.06 0.57 9.29
CA ILE A 58 -27.69 1.79 8.78
C ILE A 58 -28.67 2.40 9.77
N ASP A 59 -29.40 1.56 10.53
CA ASP A 59 -30.38 1.98 11.55
C ASP A 59 -29.73 2.57 12.80
N SER A 60 -28.46 2.36 13.02
CA SER A 60 -27.66 2.87 14.14
C SER A 60 -26.33 3.48 13.72
N VAL A 61 -26.25 3.98 12.48
CA VAL A 61 -25.00 4.45 11.86
C VAL A 61 -24.24 5.46 12.75
N LYS A 62 -24.94 6.36 13.40
CA LYS A 62 -24.31 7.36 14.28
C LYS A 62 -23.59 6.70 15.46
N GLN A 63 -24.30 5.82 16.19
CA GLN A 63 -23.73 5.15 17.36
C GLN A 63 -22.57 4.21 16.96
N ASP A 64 -22.74 3.52 15.84
CA ASP A 64 -21.70 2.61 15.35
C ASP A 64 -20.45 3.37 14.87
N ILE A 65 -20.60 4.56 14.26
CA ILE A 65 -19.48 5.46 13.92
C ILE A 65 -18.80 6.02 15.18
N GLU A 66 -19.56 6.49 16.17
CA GLU A 66 -19.01 6.94 17.45
C GLU A 66 -18.19 5.83 18.13
N LYS A 67 -18.66 4.58 18.03
CA LYS A 67 -17.90 3.42 18.53
C LYS A 67 -16.62 3.17 17.74
N LEU A 68 -16.63 3.31 16.41
CA LEU A 68 -15.42 3.19 15.61
C LEU A 68 -14.38 4.26 15.99
N TYR A 69 -14.80 5.50 16.24
CA TYR A 69 -13.91 6.54 16.73
C TYR A 69 -13.31 6.22 18.10
N ALA A 70 -14.07 5.58 18.99
CA ALA A 70 -13.58 5.19 20.31
C ALA A 70 -12.63 3.96 20.26
N ASP A 71 -12.95 2.97 19.41
CA ASP A 71 -12.18 1.73 19.31
C ASP A 71 -10.90 1.90 18.47
N TYR A 72 -10.87 2.88 17.53
CA TYR A 72 -9.79 3.10 16.56
C TYR A 72 -9.33 4.55 16.52
N GLU A 73 -9.05 5.14 17.69
CA GLU A 73 -8.71 6.56 17.87
C GLU A 73 -7.62 7.06 16.92
N GLU A 74 -6.57 6.26 16.70
CA GLU A 74 -5.45 6.63 15.82
C GLU A 74 -5.80 6.55 14.34
N PHE A 75 -6.66 5.61 13.95
CA PHE A 75 -6.92 5.28 12.55
C PHE A 75 -8.18 5.96 12.00
N MET A 76 -9.26 6.03 12.79
CA MET A 76 -10.56 6.48 12.30
C MET A 76 -10.58 7.91 11.76
N PRO A 77 -9.95 8.92 12.40
CA PRO A 77 -9.90 10.27 11.85
C PRO A 77 -9.21 10.31 10.47
N MET A 78 -8.07 9.65 10.37
CA MET A 78 -7.28 9.58 9.15
C MET A 78 -8.02 8.80 8.05
N TYR A 79 -8.74 7.74 8.40
CA TYR A 79 -9.55 6.97 7.46
C TYR A 79 -10.69 7.82 6.89
N VAL A 80 -11.44 8.53 7.73
CA VAL A 80 -12.60 9.32 7.29
C VAL A 80 -12.16 10.52 6.46
N GLU A 81 -11.22 11.32 6.97
CA GLU A 81 -10.81 12.57 6.32
C GLU A 81 -9.79 12.32 5.20
N GLY A 82 -8.82 11.44 5.41
CA GLY A 82 -7.73 11.21 4.47
C GLY A 82 -8.09 10.23 3.34
N ILE A 83 -8.81 9.14 3.65
CA ILE A 83 -9.12 8.07 2.69
C ILE A 83 -10.49 8.27 2.08
N LEU A 84 -11.54 8.35 2.88
CA LEU A 84 -12.91 8.56 2.37
C LEU A 84 -13.16 10.00 1.93
N ARG A 85 -12.35 10.96 2.41
CA ARG A 85 -12.46 12.39 2.12
C ARG A 85 -13.82 12.98 2.51
N ILE A 86 -14.35 12.49 3.62
CA ILE A 86 -15.62 12.97 4.18
C ILE A 86 -15.29 14.03 5.24
N PRO A 87 -15.81 15.27 5.12
CA PRO A 87 -15.69 16.28 6.17
C PRO A 87 -16.35 15.81 7.48
N THR A 88 -15.70 16.04 8.62
CA THR A 88 -16.13 15.52 9.92
C THR A 88 -16.85 16.57 10.79
N GLU A 89 -16.88 17.84 10.36
CA GLU A 89 -17.50 18.95 11.11
C GLU A 89 -19.03 18.79 11.23
N ASP A 90 -19.67 18.11 10.25
CA ASP A 90 -21.10 17.82 10.26
C ASP A 90 -21.33 16.32 10.45
N THR A 91 -21.70 15.93 11.67
CA THR A 91 -21.96 14.53 12.01
C THR A 91 -23.11 13.92 11.20
N ALA A 92 -24.13 14.70 10.82
CA ALA A 92 -25.26 14.21 10.04
C ALA A 92 -24.79 13.87 8.61
N TYR A 93 -23.99 14.76 8.01
CA TYR A 93 -23.40 14.55 6.71
C TYR A 93 -22.44 13.34 6.70
N LEU A 94 -21.58 13.23 7.74
CA LEU A 94 -20.71 12.06 7.89
C LEU A 94 -21.52 10.75 7.92
N CYS A 95 -22.59 10.69 8.69
CA CYS A 95 -23.45 9.50 8.80
C CYS A 95 -24.12 9.17 7.45
N GLU A 96 -24.60 10.17 6.73
CA GLU A 96 -25.23 9.99 5.41
C GLU A 96 -24.21 9.44 4.39
N MET A 97 -23.04 10.06 4.28
CA MET A 97 -21.99 9.64 3.35
C MET A 97 -21.47 8.24 3.67
N TYR A 98 -21.31 7.94 4.96
CA TYR A 98 -20.89 6.60 5.38
C TYR A 98 -21.96 5.53 5.08
N ALA A 99 -23.22 5.83 5.32
CA ALA A 99 -24.32 4.94 4.95
C ALA A 99 -24.38 4.70 3.43
N GLN A 100 -24.18 5.75 2.63
CA GLN A 100 -24.08 5.63 1.18
C GLN A 100 -22.90 4.74 0.76
N PHE A 101 -21.73 4.96 1.33
CA PHE A 101 -20.53 4.12 1.09
C PHE A 101 -20.80 2.63 1.36
N LEU A 102 -21.62 2.29 2.37
CA LEU A 102 -21.95 0.91 2.68
C LEU A 102 -23.01 0.29 1.75
N THR A 103 -23.93 1.09 1.19
CA THR A 103 -25.14 0.59 0.52
C THR A 103 -25.24 0.89 -0.96
N ASP A 104 -24.40 1.78 -1.49
CA ASP A 104 -24.46 2.17 -2.90
C ASP A 104 -24.15 0.99 -3.82
N THR A 105 -25.12 0.66 -4.67
CA THR A 105 -25.01 -0.40 -5.68
C THR A 105 -24.68 0.15 -7.07
N VAL A 106 -24.82 1.45 -7.30
CA VAL A 106 -24.58 2.10 -8.61
C VAL A 106 -23.10 2.22 -8.88
N MET A 107 -22.35 2.70 -7.88
CA MET A 107 -20.88 2.75 -7.92
C MET A 107 -20.23 1.41 -7.58
N GLY A 108 -21.02 0.42 -7.21
CA GLY A 108 -20.53 -0.92 -6.89
C GLY A 108 -19.93 -1.06 -5.48
N PHE A 109 -20.10 -0.09 -4.59
CA PHE A 109 -19.51 -0.15 -3.25
C PHE A 109 -20.07 -1.31 -2.43
N ALA A 110 -21.39 -1.52 -2.44
CA ALA A 110 -22.00 -2.63 -1.70
C ALA A 110 -21.48 -4.00 -2.16
N GLN A 111 -21.33 -4.21 -3.47
CA GLN A 111 -20.77 -5.44 -4.04
C GLN A 111 -19.29 -5.60 -3.70
N THR A 112 -18.53 -4.51 -3.79
CA THR A 112 -17.10 -4.47 -3.43
C THR A 112 -16.89 -4.82 -1.96
N ASN A 113 -17.69 -4.22 -1.08
CA ASN A 113 -17.64 -4.46 0.35
C ASN A 113 -17.95 -5.93 0.70
N ALA A 114 -18.96 -6.51 0.06
CA ALA A 114 -19.33 -7.92 0.24
C ALA A 114 -18.19 -8.86 -0.20
N LEU A 115 -17.61 -8.62 -1.38
CA LEU A 115 -16.50 -9.42 -1.92
C LEU A 115 -15.22 -9.26 -1.09
N ALA A 116 -14.90 -8.04 -0.64
CA ALA A 116 -13.75 -7.79 0.23
C ALA A 116 -13.88 -8.57 1.54
N LYS A 117 -15.06 -8.52 2.16
CA LYS A 117 -15.36 -9.28 3.39
C LYS A 117 -15.18 -10.78 3.21
N GLU A 118 -15.64 -11.33 2.09
CA GLU A 118 -15.49 -12.76 1.76
C GLU A 118 -14.03 -13.12 1.51
N LYS A 119 -13.37 -12.40 0.62
CA LYS A 119 -12.00 -12.70 0.17
C LYS A 119 -10.97 -12.60 1.29
N PHE A 120 -11.14 -11.64 2.17
CA PHE A 120 -10.25 -11.41 3.31
C PHE A 120 -10.82 -11.94 4.64
N ALA A 121 -11.72 -12.92 4.60
CA ALA A 121 -12.25 -13.57 5.81
C ALA A 121 -11.14 -14.23 6.64
N ASN A 122 -10.14 -14.83 5.98
CA ASN A 122 -8.93 -15.35 6.59
C ASN A 122 -7.72 -14.54 6.09
N VAL A 123 -6.89 -14.06 7.01
CA VAL A 123 -5.69 -13.27 6.75
C VAL A 123 -4.39 -13.91 7.26
N ASP A 124 -4.39 -15.18 7.63
CA ASP A 124 -3.23 -15.87 8.19
C ASP A 124 -2.02 -15.82 7.25
N SER A 125 -2.22 -16.09 5.97
CA SER A 125 -1.15 -16.01 4.97
C SER A 125 -0.65 -14.58 4.76
N LEU A 126 -1.51 -13.59 4.89
CA LEU A 126 -1.13 -12.17 4.83
C LEU A 126 -0.30 -11.80 6.08
N GLN A 127 -0.70 -12.28 7.25
CA GLN A 127 0.05 -12.10 8.51
C GLN A 127 1.47 -12.65 8.40
N GLU A 128 1.64 -13.88 7.90
CA GLU A 128 2.94 -14.49 7.68
C GLU A 128 3.79 -13.70 6.66
N ALA A 129 3.18 -13.24 5.58
CA ALA A 129 3.86 -12.45 4.56
C ALA A 129 4.31 -11.09 5.09
N LEU A 130 3.50 -10.41 5.89
CA LEU A 130 3.84 -9.14 6.54
C LEU A 130 4.97 -9.33 7.55
N ASN A 131 4.89 -10.32 8.44
CA ASN A 131 5.95 -10.61 9.39
C ASN A 131 7.28 -10.89 8.69
N THR A 132 7.24 -11.70 7.61
CA THR A 132 8.41 -11.97 6.78
C THR A 132 8.96 -10.70 6.12
N GLY A 133 8.09 -9.86 5.57
CA GLY A 133 8.44 -8.61 4.91
C GLY A 133 9.08 -7.62 5.87
N PHE A 134 8.48 -7.40 7.03
CA PHE A 134 8.98 -6.49 8.05
C PHE A 134 10.26 -6.99 8.72
N SER A 135 10.41 -8.30 8.93
CA SER A 135 11.68 -8.88 9.41
C SER A 135 12.84 -8.59 8.46
N ARG A 136 12.60 -8.73 7.14
CA ARG A 136 13.61 -8.37 6.12
C ARG A 136 13.89 -6.89 6.09
N LEU A 137 12.87 -6.07 6.23
CA LEU A 137 13.01 -4.62 6.26
C LEU A 137 13.81 -4.16 7.48
N HIS A 138 13.53 -4.72 8.65
CA HIS A 138 14.30 -4.47 9.87
C HIS A 138 15.76 -4.89 9.74
N TYR A 139 16.04 -6.05 9.16
CA TYR A 139 17.42 -6.49 8.89
C TYR A 139 18.16 -5.53 7.95
N LEU A 140 17.50 -5.00 6.94
CA LEU A 140 18.12 -4.09 5.97
C LEU A 140 18.23 -2.65 6.49
N PHE A 141 17.33 -2.23 7.36
CA PHE A 141 17.20 -0.87 7.89
C PHE A 141 16.92 -0.92 9.40
N PRO A 142 17.93 -1.28 10.21
CA PRO A 142 17.74 -1.51 11.65
C PRO A 142 17.33 -0.25 12.43
N ASP A 143 17.65 0.93 11.90
CA ASP A 143 17.28 2.22 12.52
C ASP A 143 15.85 2.68 12.15
N TRP A 144 15.18 1.95 11.24
CA TRP A 144 13.82 2.29 10.85
C TRP A 144 12.81 1.63 11.81
N GLU A 145 11.91 2.44 12.35
CA GLU A 145 10.88 1.97 13.26
C GLU A 145 9.81 1.18 12.50
N ILE A 146 9.67 -0.09 12.83
CA ILE A 146 8.65 -0.97 12.25
C ILE A 146 7.31 -0.64 12.90
N PRO A 147 6.22 -0.43 12.13
CA PRO A 147 4.90 -0.22 12.68
C PRO A 147 4.44 -1.46 13.44
N ALA A 148 3.91 -1.27 14.65
CA ALA A 148 3.38 -2.38 15.45
C ALA A 148 2.08 -2.96 14.86
N LYS A 149 1.32 -2.13 14.11
CA LYS A 149 0.00 -2.47 13.57
C LYS A 149 -0.09 -2.17 12.08
N VAL A 150 -0.82 -3.05 11.37
CA VAL A 150 -1.24 -2.86 9.98
C VAL A 150 -2.76 -2.93 9.92
N TYR A 151 -3.40 -1.82 9.57
CA TYR A 151 -4.85 -1.73 9.48
C TYR A 151 -5.34 -2.19 8.11
N LEU A 152 -6.24 -3.17 8.06
CA LEU A 152 -6.98 -3.48 6.84
C LEU A 152 -8.24 -2.62 6.79
N PHE A 153 -8.53 -2.03 5.63
CA PHE A 153 -9.71 -1.20 5.45
C PHE A 153 -10.29 -1.35 4.03
N VAL A 154 -11.52 -0.90 3.82
CA VAL A 154 -12.09 -0.74 2.48
C VAL A 154 -12.10 0.75 2.15
N SER A 155 -11.51 1.12 1.02
CA SER A 155 -11.21 2.52 0.67
C SER A 155 -12.24 3.18 -0.25
N GLY A 156 -13.14 2.41 -0.85
CA GLY A 156 -13.96 2.89 -1.96
C GLY A 156 -13.11 3.21 -3.20
N PHE A 157 -12.09 2.41 -3.47
CA PHE A 157 -11.09 2.56 -4.55
C PHE A 157 -10.19 3.80 -4.44
N ASN A 158 -10.12 4.45 -3.28
CA ASN A 158 -9.34 5.68 -3.10
C ASN A 158 -7.88 5.42 -2.70
N SER A 159 -7.58 4.29 -2.06
CA SER A 159 -6.23 4.03 -1.54
C SER A 159 -5.91 2.54 -1.47
N SER A 160 -4.77 2.14 -2.02
CA SER A 160 -4.27 0.76 -1.92
C SER A 160 -3.42 0.53 -0.68
N VAL A 161 -2.52 1.45 -0.39
CA VAL A 161 -1.65 1.44 0.81
C VAL A 161 -1.52 2.88 1.29
N MET A 162 -1.62 3.06 2.58
CA MET A 162 -1.32 4.34 3.23
C MET A 162 -0.25 4.15 4.28
N TYR A 163 0.58 5.16 4.44
CA TYR A 163 1.56 5.27 5.50
C TYR A 163 1.52 6.70 6.05
N TYR A 164 1.26 6.82 7.32
CA TYR A 164 1.25 8.11 8.02
C TYR A 164 1.83 7.93 9.42
N GLU A 165 2.87 8.72 9.74
CA GLU A 165 3.64 8.56 10.98
C GLU A 165 4.09 7.09 11.12
N ASN A 166 3.60 6.36 12.13
CA ASN A 166 3.91 4.95 12.34
C ASN A 166 2.71 4.02 12.09
N VAL A 167 1.71 4.50 11.34
CA VAL A 167 0.50 3.74 10.99
C VAL A 167 0.58 3.30 9.54
N VAL A 168 0.42 2.00 9.29
CA VAL A 168 0.29 1.42 7.96
C VAL A 168 -1.13 0.93 7.77
N GLY A 169 -1.72 1.24 6.61
CA GLY A 169 -3.03 0.74 6.23
C GLY A 169 -3.01 0.13 4.84
N VAL A 170 -3.82 -0.90 4.63
CA VAL A 170 -3.98 -1.60 3.35
C VAL A 170 -5.44 -1.62 2.95
N GLY A 171 -5.76 -0.98 1.82
CA GLY A 171 -7.09 -0.96 1.22
C GLY A 171 -7.39 -2.27 0.51
N VAL A 172 -8.08 -3.19 1.19
CA VAL A 172 -8.29 -4.56 0.69
C VAL A 172 -9.16 -4.62 -0.56
N ASP A 173 -10.01 -3.63 -0.78
CA ASP A 173 -10.82 -3.47 -1.99
C ASP A 173 -9.97 -3.23 -3.25
N MET A 174 -8.71 -2.85 -3.12
CA MET A 174 -7.77 -2.71 -4.23
C MET A 174 -7.10 -4.04 -4.65
N TYR A 175 -7.40 -5.14 -3.96
CA TYR A 175 -6.76 -6.46 -4.16
C TYR A 175 -7.77 -7.58 -4.43
N LEU A 176 -8.90 -7.25 -5.07
CA LEU A 176 -9.97 -8.21 -5.36
C LEU A 176 -9.69 -9.09 -6.59
N GLY A 177 -8.67 -8.77 -7.36
CA GLY A 177 -8.23 -9.50 -8.56
C GLY A 177 -8.24 -8.61 -9.80
N SER A 178 -7.38 -8.93 -10.78
CA SER A 178 -7.21 -8.14 -12.01
C SER A 178 -8.49 -7.99 -12.83
N ASP A 179 -9.40 -8.95 -12.70
CA ASP A 179 -10.63 -9.04 -13.52
C ASP A 179 -11.84 -8.41 -12.81
N TYR A 180 -11.61 -7.75 -11.65
CA TYR A 180 -12.71 -7.14 -10.92
C TYR A 180 -13.30 -5.97 -11.70
N PRO A 181 -14.61 -6.02 -12.09
CA PRO A 181 -15.16 -5.13 -13.13
C PRO A 181 -15.20 -3.67 -12.73
N TYR A 182 -15.30 -3.37 -11.43
CA TYR A 182 -15.40 -1.97 -10.96
C TYR A 182 -14.07 -1.21 -10.98
N TYR A 183 -12.92 -1.89 -11.11
CA TYR A 183 -11.63 -1.19 -11.26
C TYR A 183 -11.57 -0.32 -12.53
N ASN A 184 -12.18 -0.78 -13.62
CA ASN A 184 -12.24 0.00 -14.85
C ASN A 184 -13.12 1.25 -14.73
N GLN A 185 -14.15 1.21 -13.88
CA GLN A 185 -15.02 2.35 -13.61
C GLN A 185 -14.32 3.36 -12.70
N ALA A 186 -13.61 2.91 -11.68
CA ALA A 186 -12.84 3.77 -10.79
C ALA A 186 -11.68 4.49 -11.48
N ALA A 187 -11.06 3.85 -12.50
CA ALA A 187 -9.97 4.46 -13.27
C ALA A 187 -10.45 5.51 -14.30
N ALA A 188 -11.76 5.58 -14.60
CA ALA A 188 -12.34 6.46 -15.59
C ALA A 188 -12.84 7.81 -14.99
N ASN A 189 -12.87 7.95 -13.67
CA ASN A 189 -13.26 9.13 -12.91
C ASN A 189 -12.06 9.81 -12.28
#